data_f30e8b676dc7ebc164023cfbe457efbb
#
_entry.id   f30e8b676dc7ebc164023cfbe457efbb
#
_cell.length_a   1.000
_cell.length_b   1.000
_cell.length_c   1.000
_cell.angle_alpha   90.00
_cell.angle_beta   90.00
_cell.angle_gamma   90.00
#
_symmetry.space_group_name_H-M   'P 1'
#
loop_
_entity.id
_entity.type
_entity.pdbx_description
1 polymer ?
#
loop_
_entity_poly.entity_id
_entity_poly.type
_entity_poly.pdbx_seq_one_letter_code
_entity_poly.pdbx_strand_id
1 'polypeptide(L)'
;MPTNRLRRQKKGGADADHCLGRSRGGLTTKIHAVVDAQGLPIRLGLTTGQAHDGQIADTLLNELGPHTIVLADKVYDADRIRQLIQDHGATPNIPPKSNRRWKPCFSRRLYRERNLIERFFSKLKHFRRVATRYDKLAANFLAMVQLASMRLWIRAMSLRARPS
;
A
#
# COMPACT_ATOMS: atom_id res chain seq x y z
N MET A 1 33.05 -15.26 -40.66
CA MET A 1 33.40 -14.85 -39.30
C MET A 1 32.25 -14.00 -38.75
N PRO A 2 31.30 -14.52 -37.96
CA PRO A 2 30.26 -13.67 -37.36
C PRO A 2 30.77 -13.07 -36.05
N THR A 3 30.79 -11.76 -35.95
CA THR A 3 31.17 -10.99 -34.77
C THR A 3 30.08 -11.10 -33.68
N ASN A 4 30.47 -11.78 -32.62
CA ASN A 4 29.63 -11.98 -31.41
C ASN A 4 29.52 -10.65 -30.65
N ARG A 5 28.44 -9.90 -30.86
CA ARG A 5 28.10 -8.73 -30.01
C ARG A 5 27.55 -9.23 -28.70
N LEU A 6 28.40 -9.26 -27.68
CA LEU A 6 27.98 -9.42 -26.29
C LEU A 6 26.97 -8.34 -25.91
N ARG A 7 25.71 -8.72 -25.81
CA ARG A 7 24.64 -7.90 -25.27
C ARG A 7 24.87 -7.70 -23.80
N ARG A 8 25.31 -6.51 -23.43
CA ARG A 8 25.47 -6.08 -22.05
C ARG A 8 24.13 -6.23 -21.32
N GLN A 9 24.01 -7.27 -20.49
CA GLN A 9 22.88 -7.42 -19.59
C GLN A 9 22.84 -6.21 -18.66
N LYS A 10 21.75 -5.44 -18.70
CA LYS A 10 21.49 -4.41 -17.71
C LYS A 10 21.38 -5.08 -16.35
N LYS A 11 22.30 -4.75 -15.43
CA LYS A 11 22.20 -5.06 -14.01
C LYS A 11 20.94 -4.38 -13.46
N GLY A 12 19.83 -5.11 -13.41
CA GLY A 12 18.56 -4.70 -12.78
C GLY A 12 18.45 -5.13 -11.31
N GLY A 13 19.57 -5.38 -10.61
CA GLY A 13 19.52 -5.99 -9.28
C GLY A 13 19.68 -5.05 -8.08
N ALA A 14 20.25 -3.85 -8.26
CA ALA A 14 20.58 -2.97 -7.13
C ALA A 14 19.43 -2.03 -6.71
N ASP A 15 18.50 -1.72 -7.62
CA ASP A 15 17.42 -0.76 -7.34
C ASP A 15 16.21 -1.40 -6.64
N ALA A 16 16.01 -2.71 -6.78
CA ALA A 16 14.90 -3.44 -6.18
C ALA A 16 15.01 -3.49 -4.64
N ASP A 17 16.23 -3.69 -4.11
CA ASP A 17 16.48 -3.79 -2.66
C ASP A 17 16.29 -2.45 -1.93
N HIS A 18 16.29 -1.34 -2.67
CA HIS A 18 16.18 -0.02 -2.09
C HIS A 18 14.76 0.57 -2.16
N CYS A 19 13.88 0.05 -3.00
CA CYS A 19 12.56 0.64 -3.29
C CYS A 19 12.62 2.17 -3.49
N LEU A 20 13.68 2.65 -4.16
CA LEU A 20 13.92 4.06 -4.44
C LEU A 20 13.62 4.34 -5.92
N GLY A 21 12.63 5.17 -6.18
CA GLY A 21 12.33 5.71 -7.51
C GLY A 21 12.84 7.14 -7.65
N ARG A 22 13.07 7.59 -8.88
CA ARG A 22 13.47 8.97 -9.18
C ARG A 22 12.24 9.81 -9.52
N SER A 23 12.09 10.95 -8.88
CA SER A 23 11.11 11.99 -9.22
C SER A 23 11.84 13.34 -9.44
N ARG A 24 11.11 14.37 -9.89
CA ARG A 24 11.66 15.73 -9.99
C ARG A 24 12.17 16.25 -8.64
N GLY A 25 11.61 15.81 -7.52
CA GLY A 25 12.01 16.16 -6.16
C GLY A 25 13.05 15.25 -5.54
N GLY A 26 13.65 14.30 -6.29
CA GLY A 26 14.66 13.37 -5.79
C GLY A 26 14.18 11.92 -5.69
N LEU A 27 14.81 11.17 -4.79
CA LEU A 27 14.48 9.76 -4.56
C LEU A 27 13.20 9.63 -3.75
N THR A 28 12.24 8.82 -4.24
CA THR A 28 10.93 8.63 -3.63
C THR A 28 10.60 7.17 -3.43
N THR A 29 9.88 6.89 -2.33
CA THR A 29 9.32 5.58 -1.99
C THR A 29 7.86 5.76 -1.65
N LYS A 30 7.01 4.85 -2.12
CA LYS A 30 5.61 4.78 -1.72
C LYS A 30 5.45 3.76 -0.58
N ILE A 31 4.76 4.17 0.48
CA ILE A 31 4.29 3.27 1.54
C ILE A 31 2.86 2.88 1.20
N HIS A 32 2.61 1.60 1.14
CA HIS A 32 1.28 1.02 0.98
C HIS A 32 0.83 0.40 2.30
N ALA A 33 -0.43 0.54 2.62
CA ALA A 33 -0.99 0.00 3.85
C ALA A 33 -2.41 -0.52 3.62
N VAL A 34 -2.76 -1.57 4.34
CA VAL A 34 -4.14 -1.98 4.58
C VAL A 34 -4.42 -1.71 6.05
N VAL A 35 -5.53 -1.07 6.34
CA VAL A 35 -5.99 -0.79 7.70
C VAL A 35 -7.32 -1.50 7.97
N ASP A 36 -7.56 -1.82 9.23
CA ASP A 36 -8.83 -2.38 9.68
C ASP A 36 -9.93 -1.30 9.80
N ALA A 37 -11.12 -1.69 10.24
CA ALA A 37 -12.26 -0.80 10.46
C ALA A 37 -12.03 0.24 11.57
N GLN A 38 -10.95 0.16 12.32
CA GLN A 38 -10.53 1.14 13.32
C GLN A 38 -9.41 2.06 12.81
N GLY A 39 -8.93 1.85 11.59
CA GLY A 39 -7.83 2.59 10.99
C GLY A 39 -6.47 2.18 11.52
N LEU A 40 -6.34 0.95 12.04
CA LEU A 40 -5.07 0.37 12.47
C LEU A 40 -4.46 -0.48 11.35
N PRO A 41 -3.14 -0.38 11.11
CA PRO A 41 -2.52 -1.07 10.00
C PRO A 41 -2.41 -2.57 10.26
N ILE A 42 -2.87 -3.37 9.31
CA ILE A 42 -2.77 -4.83 9.31
C ILE A 42 -1.73 -5.34 8.32
N ARG A 43 -1.47 -4.59 7.24
CA ARG A 43 -0.43 -4.90 6.26
C ARG A 43 0.26 -3.65 5.79
N LEU A 44 1.54 -3.77 5.54
CA LEU A 44 2.42 -2.70 5.09
C LEU A 44 3.33 -3.21 3.98
N GLY A 45 3.62 -2.36 3.01
CA GLY A 45 4.55 -2.67 1.96
C GLY A 45 5.15 -1.40 1.34
N LEU A 46 6.24 -1.57 0.61
CA LEU A 46 6.94 -0.50 -0.06
C LEU A 46 7.03 -0.78 -1.55
N THR A 47 6.93 0.28 -2.34
CA THR A 47 7.32 0.27 -3.75
C THR A 47 8.16 1.50 -4.10
N THR A 48 8.81 1.45 -5.24
CA THR A 48 9.48 2.64 -5.78
C THR A 48 8.44 3.73 -6.07
N GLY A 49 8.83 5.00 -5.95
CA GLY A 49 7.91 6.11 -6.19
C GLY A 49 7.25 6.12 -7.57
N GLN A 50 7.89 5.51 -8.56
CA GLN A 50 7.40 5.40 -9.94
C GLN A 50 6.56 4.13 -10.19
N ALA A 51 6.55 3.16 -9.25
CA ALA A 51 5.81 1.93 -9.40
C ALA A 51 4.31 2.20 -9.46
N HIS A 52 3.61 1.41 -10.27
CA HIS A 52 2.15 1.45 -10.31
C HIS A 52 1.58 0.85 -9.02
N ASP A 53 0.64 1.55 -8.38
CA ASP A 53 0.10 1.18 -7.07
C ASP A 53 -0.53 -0.22 -7.03
N GLY A 54 -1.02 -0.72 -8.16
CA GLY A 54 -1.58 -2.07 -8.28
C GLY A 54 -0.57 -3.21 -8.21
N GLN A 55 0.75 -2.94 -8.33
CA GLN A 55 1.76 -4.01 -8.34
C GLN A 55 1.87 -4.75 -7.00
N ILE A 56 1.63 -4.04 -5.89
CA ILE A 56 1.73 -4.60 -4.55
C ILE A 56 0.39 -5.19 -4.05
N ALA A 57 -0.67 -5.11 -4.87
CA ALA A 57 -2.01 -5.54 -4.46
C ALA A 57 -2.05 -7.01 -4.03
N ASP A 58 -1.36 -7.90 -4.74
CA ASP A 58 -1.31 -9.33 -4.40
C ASP A 58 -0.74 -9.55 -2.99
N THR A 59 0.36 -8.87 -2.66
CA THR A 59 1.00 -8.97 -1.34
C THR A 59 0.12 -8.40 -0.22
N LEU A 60 -0.59 -7.30 -0.49
CA LEU A 60 -1.40 -6.62 0.51
C LEU A 60 -2.75 -7.31 0.75
N LEU A 61 -3.29 -7.99 -0.26
CA LEU A 61 -4.65 -8.53 -0.25
C LEU A 61 -4.70 -10.06 -0.16
N ASN A 62 -3.57 -10.75 -0.04
CA ASN A 62 -3.48 -12.22 -0.08
C ASN A 62 -4.11 -12.94 1.13
N GLU A 63 -4.45 -12.22 2.20
CA GLU A 63 -5.05 -12.81 3.41
C GLU A 63 -6.37 -12.09 3.78
N LEU A 64 -7.15 -11.70 2.77
CA LEU A 64 -8.48 -11.17 3.01
C LEU A 64 -9.40 -12.29 3.52
N GLY A 65 -10.11 -12.00 4.60
CA GLY A 65 -11.16 -12.90 5.06
C GLY A 65 -12.42 -12.82 4.18
N PRO A 66 -13.22 -13.90 4.12
CA PRO A 66 -14.50 -13.88 3.44
C PRO A 66 -15.43 -12.82 4.07
N HIS A 67 -16.36 -12.30 3.27
CA HIS A 67 -17.31 -11.24 3.65
C HIS A 67 -16.69 -9.89 4.02
N THR A 68 -15.39 -9.71 3.78
CA THR A 68 -14.70 -8.41 3.97
C THR A 68 -15.09 -7.44 2.86
N ILE A 69 -15.29 -6.16 3.20
CA ILE A 69 -15.46 -5.10 2.20
C ILE A 69 -14.16 -4.33 2.08
N VAL A 70 -13.55 -4.34 0.88
CA VAL A 70 -12.30 -3.65 0.60
C VAL A 70 -12.58 -2.27 0.01
N LEU A 71 -12.20 -1.23 0.73
CA LEU A 71 -12.30 0.17 0.28
C LEU A 71 -10.96 0.61 -0.28
N ALA A 72 -10.90 1.00 -1.55
CA ALA A 72 -9.67 1.50 -2.15
C ALA A 72 -9.96 2.65 -3.11
N ASP A 73 -8.91 3.41 -3.46
CA ASP A 73 -9.00 4.50 -4.42
C ASP A 73 -9.21 4.00 -5.85
N LYS A 74 -9.72 4.89 -6.70
CA LYS A 74 -9.93 4.62 -8.13
C LYS A 74 -8.66 4.21 -8.89
N VAL A 75 -7.46 4.50 -8.37
CA VAL A 75 -6.20 4.01 -8.95
C VAL A 75 -6.11 2.49 -8.92
N TYR A 76 -6.74 1.86 -7.94
CA TYR A 76 -6.84 0.40 -7.79
C TYR A 76 -7.99 -0.20 -8.62
N ASP A 77 -8.74 0.61 -9.39
CA ASP A 77 -9.81 0.12 -10.26
C ASP A 77 -9.23 -0.58 -11.51
N ALA A 78 -8.84 -1.82 -11.32
CA ALA A 78 -8.42 -2.76 -12.36
C ALA A 78 -9.16 -4.09 -12.18
N ASP A 79 -9.53 -4.74 -13.30
CA ASP A 79 -10.30 -5.98 -13.26
C ASP A 79 -9.55 -7.06 -12.48
N ARG A 80 -8.23 -7.15 -12.66
CA ARG A 80 -7.37 -8.07 -11.89
C ARG A 80 -7.47 -7.86 -10.38
N ILE A 81 -7.49 -6.61 -9.91
CA ILE A 81 -7.55 -6.31 -8.47
C ILE A 81 -8.95 -6.62 -7.93
N ARG A 82 -10.00 -6.31 -8.68
CA ARG A 82 -11.37 -6.68 -8.29
C ARG A 82 -11.55 -8.18 -8.21
N GLN A 83 -11.04 -8.91 -9.21
CA GLN A 83 -11.09 -10.36 -9.23
C GLN A 83 -10.32 -10.95 -8.05
N LEU A 84 -9.09 -10.48 -7.78
CA LEU A 84 -8.30 -10.91 -6.63
C LEU A 84 -9.08 -10.76 -5.31
N ILE A 85 -9.75 -9.63 -5.09
CA ILE A 85 -10.57 -9.41 -3.89
C ILE A 85 -11.74 -10.39 -3.84
N GLN A 86 -12.42 -10.63 -4.98
CA GLN A 86 -13.56 -11.55 -5.07
C GLN A 86 -13.16 -13.02 -4.88
N ASP A 87 -11.99 -13.42 -5.36
CA ASP A 87 -11.43 -14.77 -5.19
C ASP A 87 -11.20 -15.11 -3.72
N HIS A 88 -10.95 -14.10 -2.88
CA HIS A 88 -10.90 -14.23 -1.43
C HIS A 88 -12.29 -14.18 -0.74
N GLY A 89 -13.37 -14.18 -1.48
CA GLY A 89 -14.74 -14.05 -0.93
C GLY A 89 -15.05 -12.65 -0.36
N ALA A 90 -14.23 -11.65 -0.70
CA ALA A 90 -14.40 -10.27 -0.28
C ALA A 90 -15.10 -9.42 -1.37
N THR A 91 -15.64 -8.27 -0.98
CA THR A 91 -16.37 -7.37 -1.89
C THR A 91 -15.56 -6.09 -2.16
N PRO A 92 -15.19 -5.79 -3.42
CA PRO A 92 -14.49 -4.56 -3.76
C PRO A 92 -15.45 -3.37 -3.82
N ASN A 93 -15.28 -2.37 -2.98
CA ASN A 93 -15.97 -1.08 -3.07
C ASN A 93 -14.99 0.02 -3.51
N ILE A 94 -14.64 -0.02 -4.78
CA ILE A 94 -13.67 0.85 -5.44
C ILE A 94 -14.42 1.75 -6.43
N PRO A 95 -14.23 3.08 -6.43
CA PRO A 95 -14.89 3.95 -7.41
C PRO A 95 -14.42 3.60 -8.83
N PRO A 96 -15.35 3.45 -9.79
CA PRO A 96 -14.97 3.13 -11.16
C PRO A 96 -14.23 4.30 -11.82
N LYS A 97 -13.25 3.99 -12.67
CA LYS A 97 -12.61 4.96 -13.55
C LYS A 97 -13.62 5.48 -14.58
N SER A 98 -13.46 6.74 -14.99
CA SER A 98 -14.38 7.39 -15.94
C SER A 98 -14.47 6.69 -17.29
N ASN A 99 -13.37 6.12 -17.77
CA ASN A 99 -13.25 5.41 -19.04
C ASN A 99 -13.71 3.94 -18.98
N ARG A 100 -14.22 3.47 -17.85
CA ARG A 100 -14.72 2.09 -17.72
C ARG A 100 -16.08 1.95 -18.42
N ARG A 101 -16.20 0.98 -19.32
CA ARG A 101 -17.46 0.70 -20.05
C ARG A 101 -18.56 0.24 -19.10
N TRP A 102 -18.26 -0.76 -18.27
CA TRP A 102 -19.16 -1.27 -17.25
C TRP A 102 -18.79 -0.70 -15.89
N LYS A 103 -19.74 -0.11 -15.19
CA LYS A 103 -19.54 0.48 -13.87
C LYS A 103 -20.02 -0.49 -12.81
N PRO A 104 -19.11 -1.08 -12.00
CA PRO A 104 -19.47 -1.97 -10.91
C PRO A 104 -20.25 -1.22 -9.83
N CYS A 105 -20.99 -1.97 -9.03
CA CYS A 105 -21.68 -1.45 -7.87
C CYS A 105 -20.68 -0.75 -6.93
N PHE A 106 -21.04 0.45 -6.50
CA PHE A 106 -20.18 1.29 -5.66
C PHE A 106 -21.03 2.07 -4.63
N SER A 107 -20.73 1.85 -3.35
CA SER A 107 -21.37 2.57 -2.25
C SER A 107 -20.55 3.78 -1.83
N ARG A 108 -21.07 4.99 -2.08
CA ARG A 108 -20.45 6.24 -1.63
C ARG A 108 -20.45 6.36 -0.11
N ARG A 109 -21.44 5.80 0.57
CA ARG A 109 -21.53 5.80 2.03
C ARG A 109 -20.36 5.04 2.64
N LEU A 110 -20.14 3.80 2.21
CA LEU A 110 -19.01 2.98 2.66
C LEU A 110 -17.66 3.61 2.27
N TYR A 111 -17.57 4.19 1.10
CA TYR A 111 -16.33 4.81 0.63
C TYR A 111 -15.84 5.95 1.52
N ARG A 112 -16.71 6.63 2.27
CA ARG A 112 -16.30 7.66 3.24
C ARG A 112 -15.39 7.10 4.32
N GLU A 113 -15.55 5.84 4.70
CA GLU A 113 -14.70 5.16 5.68
C GLU A 113 -13.25 5.00 5.19
N ARG A 114 -12.97 5.17 3.89
CA ARG A 114 -11.61 5.25 3.35
C ARG A 114 -10.77 6.33 4.04
N ASN A 115 -11.38 7.35 4.61
CA ASN A 115 -10.68 8.36 5.41
C ASN A 115 -9.83 7.77 6.55
N LEU A 116 -10.12 6.55 7.00
CA LEU A 116 -9.34 5.86 8.03
C LEU A 116 -7.88 5.64 7.58
N ILE A 117 -7.63 5.32 6.30
CA ILE A 117 -6.27 5.17 5.78
C ILE A 117 -5.53 6.51 5.73
N GLU A 118 -6.22 7.60 5.40
CA GLU A 118 -5.62 8.94 5.42
C GLU A 118 -5.25 9.37 6.84
N ARG A 119 -6.12 9.07 7.80
CA ARG A 119 -5.85 9.31 9.23
C ARG A 119 -4.69 8.47 9.74
N PHE A 120 -4.54 7.22 9.28
CA PHE A 120 -3.38 6.39 9.57
C PHE A 120 -2.10 7.05 9.05
N PHE A 121 -2.04 7.43 7.77
CA PHE A 121 -0.87 8.08 7.20
C PHE A 121 -0.54 9.43 7.88
N SER A 122 -1.55 10.20 8.28
CA SER A 122 -1.33 11.42 9.05
C SER A 122 -0.64 11.13 10.39
N LYS A 123 -1.08 10.11 11.13
CA LYS A 123 -0.43 9.69 12.38
C LYS A 123 0.98 9.17 12.13
N LEU A 124 1.19 8.42 11.04
CA LEU A 124 2.49 7.86 10.68
C LEU A 124 3.53 8.95 10.38
N LYS A 125 3.12 10.07 9.77
CA LYS A 125 3.99 11.22 9.47
C LYS A 125 4.52 11.94 10.71
N HIS A 126 3.93 11.75 11.89
CA HIS A 126 4.49 12.29 13.15
C HIS A 126 5.80 11.60 13.56
N PHE A 127 6.08 10.42 13.01
CA PHE A 127 7.37 9.75 13.22
C PHE A 127 8.40 10.28 12.23
N ARG A 128 9.33 11.12 12.69
CA ARG A 128 10.32 11.82 11.84
C ARG A 128 11.09 10.88 10.91
N ARG A 129 11.51 9.70 11.40
CA ARG A 129 12.24 8.71 10.59
C ARG A 129 11.40 8.10 9.46
N VAL A 130 10.07 8.12 9.59
CA VAL A 130 9.14 7.70 8.53
C VAL A 130 8.84 8.87 7.59
N ALA A 131 8.60 10.06 8.14
CA ALA A 131 8.32 11.27 7.36
C ALA A 131 9.50 11.66 6.46
N THR A 132 10.73 11.50 7.00
CA THR A 132 11.98 11.71 6.26
C THR A 132 12.74 10.40 6.23
N ARG A 133 12.78 9.75 5.07
CA ARG A 133 13.49 8.49 4.91
C ARG A 133 15.00 8.72 4.96
N TYR A 134 15.64 8.27 6.03
CA TYR A 134 17.11 8.26 6.17
C TYR A 134 17.72 6.92 5.73
N ASP A 135 16.95 5.84 5.81
CA ASP A 135 17.43 4.50 5.53
C ASP A 135 17.52 4.23 4.03
N LYS A 136 18.71 3.85 3.55
CA LYS A 136 18.94 3.49 2.15
C LYS A 136 18.26 2.17 1.79
N LEU A 137 18.36 1.15 2.68
CA LEU A 137 17.76 -0.16 2.46
C LEU A 137 16.25 -0.12 2.70
N ALA A 138 15.49 -0.72 1.78
CA ALA A 138 14.04 -0.81 1.88
C ALA A 138 13.59 -1.59 3.11
N ALA A 139 14.28 -2.68 3.43
CA ALA A 139 13.97 -3.50 4.61
C ALA A 139 14.07 -2.72 5.91
N ASN A 140 15.13 -1.90 6.08
CA ASN A 140 15.31 -1.07 7.27
C ASN A 140 14.22 0.01 7.36
N PHE A 141 13.89 0.63 6.24
CA PHE A 141 12.81 1.62 6.20
C PHE A 141 11.45 1.00 6.50
N LEU A 142 11.16 -0.18 5.94
CA LEU A 142 9.92 -0.92 6.26
C LEU A 142 9.85 -1.30 7.73
N ALA A 143 10.96 -1.75 8.33
CA ALA A 143 11.02 -2.05 9.77
C ALA A 143 10.69 -0.80 10.62
N MET A 144 11.17 0.39 10.24
CA MET A 144 10.83 1.64 10.92
C MET A 144 9.33 1.98 10.79
N VAL A 145 8.74 1.76 9.61
CA VAL A 145 7.29 1.93 9.38
C VAL A 145 6.50 0.95 10.25
N GLN A 146 6.95 -0.31 10.36
CA GLN A 146 6.33 -1.33 11.20
C GLN A 146 6.40 -0.97 12.70
N LEU A 147 7.56 -0.53 13.18
CA LEU A 147 7.73 -0.08 14.57
C LEU A 147 6.82 1.11 14.92
N ALA A 148 6.73 2.10 14.02
CA ALA A 148 5.80 3.21 14.18
C ALA A 148 4.34 2.73 14.23
N SER A 149 3.99 1.76 13.41
CA SER A 149 2.66 1.14 13.35
C SER A 149 2.33 0.35 14.62
N MET A 150 3.29 -0.41 15.15
CA MET A 150 3.15 -1.10 16.44
C MET A 150 2.84 -0.11 17.58
N ARG A 151 3.51 1.04 17.62
CA ARG A 151 3.21 2.07 18.62
C ARG A 151 1.78 2.60 18.49
N LEU A 152 1.24 2.73 17.28
CA LEU A 152 -0.17 3.11 17.08
C LEU A 152 -1.11 2.04 17.60
N TRP A 153 -0.81 0.75 17.39
CA TRP A 153 -1.55 -0.38 17.96
C TRP A 153 -1.57 -0.36 19.48
N ILE A 154 -0.39 -0.27 20.13
CA ILE A 154 -0.25 -0.25 21.59
C ILE A 154 -1.08 0.90 22.18
N ARG A 155 -0.99 2.09 21.58
CA ARG A 155 -1.77 3.25 22.02
C ARG A 155 -3.27 3.01 21.91
N ALA A 156 -3.74 2.40 20.84
CA ALA A 156 -5.15 2.09 20.64
C ALA A 156 -5.66 1.06 21.67
N MET A 157 -4.87 0.04 21.95
CA MET A 157 -5.18 -0.97 22.97
C MET A 157 -5.23 -0.36 24.38
N SER A 158 -4.26 0.49 24.73
CA SER A 158 -4.21 1.15 26.04
C SER A 158 -5.40 2.07 26.28
N LEU A 159 -5.92 2.72 25.23
CA LEU A 159 -7.12 3.55 25.33
C LEU A 159 -8.40 2.73 25.55
N ARG A 160 -8.47 1.50 25.01
CA ARG A 160 -9.60 0.58 25.19
C ARG A 160 -9.61 -0.09 26.57
N ALA A 161 -8.43 -0.26 27.17
CA ALA A 161 -8.26 -0.91 28.48
C ALA A 161 -8.55 0.00 29.67
N ARG A 162 -8.83 1.30 29.46
CA ARG A 162 -9.22 2.22 30.55
C ARG A 162 -10.67 1.97 30.92
N PRO A 163 -10.97 1.53 32.15
CA PRO A 163 -12.34 1.46 32.63
C PRO A 163 -12.92 2.89 32.71
N SER A 164 -14.19 3.02 32.40
CA SER A 164 -14.98 4.24 32.54
C SER A 164 -15.12 4.64 34.00
#